data_ba287ab9a578aee68f7270d1372364ec
#
_entry.id   ba287ab9a578aee68f7270d1372364ec
#
_cell.length_a   1.000
_cell.length_b   1.000
_cell.length_c   1.000
_cell.angle_alpha   90.00
_cell.angle_beta   90.00
_cell.angle_gamma   90.00
#
_symmetry.space_group_name_H-M   'P 1'
#
loop_
_entity.id
_entity.type
_entity.pdbx_description
1 polymer ?
#
loop_
_entity_poly.entity_id
_entity_poly.type
_entity_poly.pdbx_seq_one_letter_code
_entity_poly.pdbx_strand_id
1 'polypeptide(L)'
;MSCLSRYFYVVVVGIALIVVGIVVLTGAYPRHTPDSLLAADILRFTPLLLTVSLLMVFGALLLPWLLAKGESRTTSAKLDYRHHFAPLLCFGLGYANLLLGIVHSHLGLVAPFLLGILIGSRWRRQGDLLHTLRARALYPLALCAALYVLYTAMVALGWSTSRERALDYWGKEIWLFLVPLCFFIYSGASQRLMRDFWMSALRIGWIYIVTVLTFFYALLISCGSSPLITLTLSKYYLHDAGFVISTTHMLMPFTFTHYTYLGVFLLTPIVMTIRSSSRSLRLQAECLLLGVILYACALQARYLLLMALLLVAYTVACKLLDWGGITRRQPNLMPYLMLAGAILFTCVYTTSPNLVGGYLGGGIRNDLLQMSYQALREVPIWIGGGLDYVYQLLLPLPINAEQESIIHFHNQYMQSLVQSGIIGLLLWISILSSMFWTARRQRNRALVVLTALWVILCNVDLVSYMSNYLIGMMFVLCLALSTQGDDKLQRAD
;
A
#
# COMPACT_ATOMS: atom_id res chain seq x y z
N MET A 1 29.18 -6.05 -2.21
CA MET A 1 27.91 -6.82 -2.03
C MET A 1 28.24 -8.29 -2.03
N SER A 2 27.83 -9.02 -0.98
CA SER A 2 28.03 -10.48 -0.94
C SER A 2 27.27 -11.16 -2.07
N CYS A 3 27.79 -12.28 -2.54
CA CYS A 3 27.19 -13.11 -3.57
C CYS A 3 25.69 -13.44 -3.25
N LEU A 4 25.40 -13.69 -1.97
CA LEU A 4 24.05 -14.00 -1.47
C LEU A 4 23.01 -12.90 -1.75
N SER A 5 23.39 -11.61 -1.68
CA SER A 5 22.48 -10.50 -1.97
C SER A 5 22.12 -10.40 -3.47
N ARG A 6 23.02 -10.82 -4.37
CA ARG A 6 22.79 -10.82 -5.83
C ARG A 6 21.81 -11.91 -6.26
N TYR A 7 21.87 -13.06 -5.59
CA TYR A 7 21.05 -14.22 -5.95
C TYR A 7 19.76 -14.34 -5.13
N PHE A 8 19.50 -13.41 -4.22
CA PHE A 8 18.32 -13.47 -3.35
C PHE A 8 17.01 -13.72 -4.13
N TYR A 9 16.80 -12.96 -5.20
CA TYR A 9 15.58 -13.07 -6.03
C TYR A 9 15.48 -14.42 -6.74
N VAL A 10 16.59 -14.92 -7.26
CA VAL A 10 16.65 -16.24 -7.91
C VAL A 10 16.42 -17.36 -6.91
N VAL A 11 16.99 -17.24 -5.70
CA VAL A 11 16.81 -18.22 -4.62
C VAL A 11 15.34 -18.28 -4.19
N VAL A 12 14.68 -17.13 -4.02
CA VAL A 12 13.25 -17.07 -3.67
C VAL A 12 12.39 -17.77 -4.72
N VAL A 13 12.63 -17.48 -6.01
CA VAL A 13 11.93 -18.16 -7.12
C VAL A 13 12.23 -19.66 -7.13
N GLY A 14 13.48 -20.05 -6.93
CA GLY A 14 13.88 -21.46 -6.87
C GLY A 14 13.17 -22.22 -5.74
N ILE A 15 13.11 -21.65 -4.55
CA ILE A 15 12.38 -22.24 -3.40
C ILE A 15 10.90 -22.36 -3.74
N ALA A 16 10.30 -21.32 -4.32
CA ALA A 16 8.91 -21.33 -4.72
C ALA A 16 8.60 -22.43 -5.74
N LEU A 17 9.44 -22.58 -6.77
CA LEU A 17 9.32 -23.65 -7.77
C LEU A 17 9.48 -25.05 -7.18
N ILE A 18 10.41 -25.24 -6.21
CA ILE A 18 10.55 -26.51 -5.50
C ILE A 18 9.30 -26.84 -4.72
N VAL A 19 8.71 -25.86 -4.01
CA VAL A 19 7.46 -26.05 -3.25
C VAL A 19 6.31 -26.46 -4.18
N VAL A 20 6.16 -25.76 -5.34
CA VAL A 20 5.18 -26.14 -6.37
C VAL A 20 5.45 -27.54 -6.90
N GLY A 21 6.70 -27.87 -7.23
CA GLY A 21 7.07 -29.20 -7.69
C GLY A 21 6.70 -30.29 -6.70
N ILE A 22 6.96 -30.09 -5.42
CA ILE A 22 6.58 -31.03 -4.33
C ILE A 22 5.06 -31.18 -4.29
N VAL A 23 4.32 -30.05 -4.30
CA VAL A 23 2.85 -30.06 -4.24
C VAL A 23 2.24 -30.79 -5.44
N VAL A 24 2.76 -30.54 -6.64
CA VAL A 24 2.28 -31.20 -7.89
C VAL A 24 2.65 -32.68 -7.92
N LEU A 25 3.89 -33.05 -7.54
CA LEU A 25 4.40 -34.43 -7.59
C LEU A 25 3.79 -35.33 -6.51
N THR A 26 3.45 -34.77 -5.34
CA THR A 26 2.82 -35.56 -4.26
C THR A 26 1.35 -35.84 -4.54
N GLY A 27 0.79 -35.38 -5.69
CA GLY A 27 -0.63 -35.56 -5.99
C GLY A 27 -1.54 -34.90 -4.94
N ALA A 28 -0.99 -33.98 -4.19
CA ALA A 28 -1.66 -33.35 -3.08
C ALA A 28 -2.84 -32.45 -3.52
N TYR A 29 -2.95 -32.20 -4.83
CA TYR A 29 -4.17 -31.68 -5.46
C TYR A 29 -4.93 -32.85 -6.09
N PRO A 30 -6.00 -33.35 -5.48
CA PRO A 30 -6.85 -34.31 -6.14
C PRO A 30 -7.42 -33.68 -7.40
N ARG A 31 -7.49 -34.46 -8.48
CA ARG A 31 -8.18 -34.10 -9.73
C ARG A 31 -9.69 -34.08 -9.49
N HIS A 32 -10.18 -33.12 -8.71
CA HIS A 32 -11.59 -32.98 -8.37
C HIS A 32 -12.26 -31.91 -9.22
N THR A 33 -13.57 -32.02 -9.32
CA THR A 33 -14.40 -30.98 -9.93
C THR A 33 -14.24 -29.64 -9.20
N PRO A 34 -14.34 -28.53 -9.92
CA PRO A 34 -14.08 -27.19 -9.41
C PRO A 34 -14.69 -26.86 -8.02
N ASP A 35 -15.89 -27.37 -7.75
CA ASP A 35 -16.65 -27.02 -6.53
C ASP A 35 -16.12 -27.63 -5.23
N SER A 36 -15.38 -28.74 -5.30
CA SER A 36 -14.85 -29.44 -4.12
C SER A 36 -13.43 -29.02 -3.72
N LEU A 37 -12.68 -28.41 -4.63
CA LEU A 37 -11.29 -28.02 -4.43
C LEU A 37 -11.11 -26.82 -3.47
N LEU A 38 -12.16 -26.01 -3.31
CA LEU A 38 -11.98 -24.65 -2.84
C LEU A 38 -11.69 -24.50 -1.36
N ALA A 39 -12.26 -25.30 -0.49
CA ALA A 39 -12.19 -25.05 0.95
C ALA A 39 -11.17 -25.93 1.68
N ALA A 40 -11.18 -27.23 1.41
CA ALA A 40 -10.40 -28.18 2.21
C ALA A 40 -8.92 -28.27 1.79
N ASP A 41 -8.65 -28.24 0.48
CA ASP A 41 -7.29 -28.47 -0.03
C ASP A 41 -6.44 -27.20 0.01
N ILE A 42 -7.02 -26.02 -0.22
CA ILE A 42 -6.36 -24.74 0.01
C ILE A 42 -5.91 -24.63 1.47
N LEU A 43 -6.77 -25.00 2.41
CA LEU A 43 -6.47 -24.95 3.83
C LEU A 43 -5.29 -25.86 4.23
N ARG A 44 -5.06 -26.98 3.52
CA ARG A 44 -3.94 -27.90 3.82
C ARG A 44 -2.58 -27.33 3.43
N PHE A 45 -2.49 -26.55 2.33
CA PHE A 45 -1.21 -26.00 1.85
C PHE A 45 -0.91 -24.62 2.40
N THR A 46 -1.94 -23.88 2.86
CA THR A 46 -1.79 -22.56 3.46
C THR A 46 -0.73 -22.55 4.58
N PRO A 47 -0.72 -23.47 5.56
CA PRO A 47 0.29 -23.48 6.62
C PRO A 47 1.70 -23.66 6.10
N LEU A 48 1.91 -24.54 5.11
CA LEU A 48 3.23 -24.79 4.54
C LEU A 48 3.76 -23.55 3.81
N LEU A 49 2.95 -22.98 2.92
CA LEU A 49 3.34 -21.79 2.16
C LEU A 49 3.55 -20.59 3.08
N LEU A 50 2.70 -20.40 4.08
CA LEU A 50 2.86 -19.35 5.08
C LEU A 50 4.16 -19.56 5.89
N THR A 51 4.44 -20.78 6.32
CA THR A 51 5.68 -21.09 7.05
C THR A 51 6.92 -20.80 6.19
N VAL A 52 6.94 -21.25 4.95
CA VAL A 52 8.05 -20.99 4.01
C VAL A 52 8.20 -19.48 3.76
N SER A 53 7.11 -18.77 3.56
CA SER A 53 7.13 -17.31 3.37
C SER A 53 7.66 -16.58 4.59
N LEU A 54 7.25 -16.99 5.79
CA LEU A 54 7.75 -16.44 7.05
C LEU A 54 9.25 -16.69 7.22
N LEU A 55 9.72 -17.91 6.96
CA LEU A 55 11.15 -18.21 7.01
C LEU A 55 11.95 -17.37 6.01
N MET A 56 11.44 -17.17 4.80
CA MET A 56 12.05 -16.28 3.81
C MET A 56 12.06 -14.82 4.27
N VAL A 57 10.97 -14.35 4.89
CA VAL A 57 10.87 -12.99 5.45
C VAL A 57 11.89 -12.80 6.57
N PHE A 58 12.00 -13.74 7.50
CA PHE A 58 13.04 -13.69 8.54
C PHE A 58 14.43 -13.67 7.93
N GLY A 59 14.70 -14.49 6.93
CA GLY A 59 15.95 -14.47 6.18
C GLY A 59 16.21 -13.09 5.54
N ALA A 60 15.20 -12.47 4.93
CA ALA A 60 15.32 -11.14 4.33
C ALA A 60 15.62 -10.04 5.36
N LEU A 61 15.05 -10.12 6.55
CA LEU A 61 15.27 -9.18 7.65
C LEU A 61 16.62 -9.38 8.33
N LEU A 62 17.07 -10.63 8.49
CA LEU A 62 18.36 -10.96 9.10
C LEU A 62 19.53 -10.72 8.15
N LEU A 63 19.33 -10.81 6.85
CA LEU A 63 20.40 -10.70 5.85
C LEU A 63 21.20 -9.40 5.93
N PRO A 64 20.61 -8.20 6.09
CA PRO A 64 21.37 -6.96 6.28
C PRO A 64 22.24 -7.00 7.51
N TRP A 65 21.77 -7.61 8.59
CA TRP A 65 22.52 -7.75 9.84
C TRP A 65 23.69 -8.72 9.73
N LEU A 66 23.47 -9.89 9.12
CA LEU A 66 24.52 -10.89 8.89
C LEU A 66 25.64 -10.34 8.02
N LEU A 67 25.28 -9.57 6.98
CA LEU A 67 26.24 -8.92 6.09
C LEU A 67 27.04 -7.83 6.80
N ALA A 68 26.37 -7.00 7.61
CA ALA A 68 27.02 -5.94 8.38
C ALA A 68 27.99 -6.50 9.43
N LYS A 69 27.69 -7.65 10.04
CA LYS A 69 28.57 -8.34 11.00
C LYS A 69 29.85 -8.88 10.32
N GLY A 70 29.77 -9.31 9.05
CA GLY A 70 30.92 -9.75 8.26
C GLY A 70 31.88 -8.62 7.89
N GLU A 71 31.36 -7.41 7.63
CA GLU A 71 32.16 -6.22 7.30
C GLU A 71 32.78 -5.54 8.53
N SER A 72 32.17 -5.71 9.72
CA SER A 72 32.63 -5.02 10.95
C SER A 72 33.92 -5.54 11.54
N ARG A 73 34.55 -6.54 10.95
CA ARG A 73 35.91 -6.95 11.35
C ARG A 73 37.00 -5.93 11.03
N THR A 74 36.73 -4.94 10.19
CA THR A 74 37.65 -3.94 9.72
C THR A 74 37.39 -2.50 10.19
N THR A 75 36.18 -2.22 10.72
CA THR A 75 35.83 -0.89 11.22
C THR A 75 35.10 -0.98 12.55
N SER A 76 35.59 -0.25 13.57
CA SER A 76 35.13 -0.27 14.97
C SER A 76 33.71 0.30 15.21
N ALA A 77 32.81 0.35 14.23
CA ALA A 77 31.45 0.76 14.39
C ALA A 77 30.63 -0.40 15.00
N LYS A 78 30.53 -0.45 16.35
CA LYS A 78 29.58 -1.29 17.07
C LYS A 78 28.20 -1.02 16.46
N LEU A 79 27.61 -2.04 15.83
CA LEU A 79 26.24 -1.98 15.34
C LEU A 79 25.35 -1.64 16.55
N ASP A 80 24.67 -0.50 16.50
CA ASP A 80 23.78 -0.10 17.58
C ASP A 80 22.46 -0.93 17.48
N TYR A 81 22.48 -2.09 18.14
CA TYR A 81 21.37 -3.03 18.13
C TYR A 81 20.04 -2.39 18.51
N ARG A 82 20.05 -1.50 19.49
CA ARG A 82 18.83 -0.89 20.01
C ARG A 82 18.23 0.13 19.05
N HIS A 83 19.09 0.93 18.40
CA HIS A 83 18.62 2.05 17.58
C HIS A 83 18.59 1.75 16.09
N HIS A 84 19.07 0.59 15.66
CA HIS A 84 19.08 0.21 14.26
C HIS A 84 18.39 -1.14 14.01
N PHE A 85 18.93 -2.23 14.57
CA PHE A 85 18.45 -3.58 14.22
C PHE A 85 17.05 -3.87 14.78
N ALA A 86 16.78 -3.57 16.05
CA ALA A 86 15.49 -3.89 16.66
C ALA A 86 14.33 -3.07 16.05
N PRO A 87 14.44 -1.75 15.79
CA PRO A 87 13.43 -1.03 15.01
C PRO A 87 13.26 -1.56 13.58
N LEU A 88 14.36 -1.92 12.90
CA LEU A 88 14.31 -2.51 11.57
C LEU A 88 13.51 -3.81 11.55
N LEU A 89 13.77 -4.70 12.52
CA LEU A 89 13.05 -5.96 12.66
C LEU A 89 11.56 -5.70 12.92
N CYS A 90 11.23 -4.81 13.84
CA CYS A 90 9.84 -4.46 14.17
C CYS A 90 9.09 -3.87 12.97
N PHE A 91 9.67 -2.89 12.27
CA PHE A 91 9.06 -2.30 11.08
C PHE A 91 8.93 -3.30 9.94
N GLY A 92 9.94 -4.15 9.75
CA GLY A 92 9.92 -5.20 8.74
C GLY A 92 8.86 -6.27 9.01
N LEU A 93 8.70 -6.71 10.27
CA LEU A 93 7.64 -7.64 10.66
C LEU A 93 6.25 -7.00 10.52
N GLY A 94 6.10 -5.73 10.91
CA GLY A 94 4.87 -4.98 10.68
C GLY A 94 4.51 -4.92 9.20
N TYR A 95 5.47 -4.59 8.35
CA TYR A 95 5.28 -4.53 6.90
C TYR A 95 4.96 -5.92 6.31
N ALA A 96 5.64 -6.96 6.76
CA ALA A 96 5.35 -8.34 6.35
C ALA A 96 3.93 -8.75 6.75
N ASN A 97 3.48 -8.37 7.95
CA ASN A 97 2.11 -8.62 8.38
C ASN A 97 1.07 -7.90 7.53
N LEU A 98 1.35 -6.67 7.05
CA LEU A 98 0.46 -5.97 6.11
C LEU A 98 0.30 -6.70 4.77
N LEU A 99 1.32 -7.42 4.32
CA LEU A 99 1.27 -8.18 3.07
C LEU A 99 0.69 -9.58 3.27
N LEU A 100 1.15 -10.30 4.29
CA LEU A 100 0.82 -11.71 4.52
C LEU A 100 -0.47 -11.92 5.32
N GLY A 101 -0.98 -10.88 5.99
CA GLY A 101 -2.24 -10.95 6.73
C GLY A 101 -2.24 -11.96 7.88
N ILE A 102 -1.13 -12.09 8.60
CA ILE A 102 -0.99 -13.10 9.67
C ILE A 102 -1.88 -12.75 10.86
N VAL A 103 -1.92 -11.47 11.23
CA VAL A 103 -2.72 -10.95 12.33
C VAL A 103 -3.62 -9.84 11.82
N HIS A 104 -4.93 -10.08 11.84
CA HIS A 104 -5.94 -9.16 11.31
C HIS A 104 -6.45 -8.12 12.32
N SER A 105 -6.16 -8.29 13.61
CA SER A 105 -6.62 -7.34 14.62
C SER A 105 -5.88 -6.00 14.51
N HIS A 106 -6.56 -4.89 14.84
CA HIS A 106 -5.95 -3.56 14.87
C HIS A 106 -4.68 -3.55 15.72
N LEU A 107 -4.71 -4.20 16.88
CA LEU A 107 -3.53 -4.29 17.75
C LEU A 107 -2.38 -5.04 17.07
N GLY A 108 -2.65 -6.15 16.40
CA GLY A 108 -1.63 -6.92 15.68
C GLY A 108 -0.99 -6.16 14.52
N LEU A 109 -1.74 -5.25 13.89
CA LEU A 109 -1.22 -4.38 12.84
C LEU A 109 -0.37 -3.24 13.40
N VAL A 110 -0.79 -2.66 14.52
CA VAL A 110 -0.17 -1.48 15.13
C VAL A 110 1.04 -1.86 15.99
N ALA A 111 0.98 -2.97 16.74
CA ALA A 111 1.97 -3.33 17.74
C ALA A 111 3.42 -3.41 17.23
N PRO A 112 3.73 -4.05 16.08
CA PRO A 112 5.10 -4.10 15.58
C PRO A 112 5.66 -2.71 15.29
N PHE A 113 4.86 -1.82 14.69
CA PHE A 113 5.28 -0.46 14.38
C PHE A 113 5.47 0.37 15.64
N LEU A 114 4.53 0.29 16.61
CA LEU A 114 4.67 0.98 17.90
C LEU A 114 5.90 0.50 18.66
N LEU A 115 6.14 -0.80 18.70
CA LEU A 115 7.32 -1.36 19.34
C LEU A 115 8.61 -0.84 18.68
N GLY A 116 8.66 -0.80 17.35
CA GLY A 116 9.78 -0.23 16.61
C GLY A 116 9.99 1.25 16.92
N ILE A 117 8.91 2.03 17.02
CA ILE A 117 8.93 3.44 17.41
C ILE A 117 9.47 3.61 18.84
N LEU A 118 8.96 2.84 19.80
CA LEU A 118 9.35 2.92 21.20
C LEU A 118 10.82 2.54 21.41
N ILE A 119 11.26 1.43 20.80
CA ILE A 119 12.66 0.98 20.89
C ILE A 119 13.60 1.98 20.23
N GLY A 120 13.25 2.47 19.03
CA GLY A 120 14.05 3.40 18.25
C GLY A 120 14.05 4.84 18.78
N SER A 121 13.12 5.18 19.68
CA SER A 121 12.98 6.55 20.16
C SER A 121 14.18 6.98 21.03
N ARG A 122 14.69 8.19 20.75
CA ARG A 122 15.73 8.85 21.56
C ARG A 122 15.12 9.89 22.49
N TRP A 123 13.82 9.84 22.70
CA TRP A 123 13.04 10.83 23.47
C TRP A 123 13.69 11.21 24.81
N ARG A 124 14.21 10.25 25.58
CA ARG A 124 14.82 10.49 26.91
C ARG A 124 16.10 11.33 26.89
N ARG A 125 16.71 11.57 25.72
CA ARG A 125 18.00 12.29 25.64
C ARG A 125 17.87 13.77 25.25
N GLN A 126 16.72 14.23 24.75
CA GLN A 126 16.60 15.54 24.11
C GLN A 126 15.77 16.57 24.88
N GLY A 127 15.17 16.24 26.02
CA GLY A 127 14.60 17.19 26.99
C GLY A 127 13.44 18.08 26.53
N ASP A 128 13.28 18.36 25.25
CA ASP A 128 12.28 19.29 24.73
C ASP A 128 11.38 18.63 23.70
N LEU A 129 10.24 18.10 24.19
CA LEU A 129 9.20 17.46 23.37
C LEU A 129 8.60 18.43 22.34
N LEU A 130 8.35 19.68 22.74
CA LEU A 130 7.73 20.70 21.89
C LEU A 130 8.64 21.13 20.73
N HIS A 131 9.93 21.30 20.98
CA HIS A 131 10.89 21.61 19.92
C HIS A 131 11.03 20.43 18.94
N THR A 132 11.04 19.22 19.48
CA THR A 132 11.07 17.98 18.68
C THR A 132 9.82 17.83 17.82
N LEU A 133 8.64 18.18 18.32
CA LEU A 133 7.37 18.15 17.56
C LEU A 133 7.37 19.16 16.43
N ARG A 134 7.84 20.40 16.66
CA ARG A 134 7.87 21.46 15.63
C ARG A 134 8.85 21.20 14.51
N ALA A 135 9.95 20.51 14.77
CA ALA A 135 11.00 20.25 13.78
C ALA A 135 10.65 19.12 12.81
N ARG A 136 9.53 18.41 13.01
CA ARG A 136 9.25 17.16 12.27
C ARG A 136 8.50 17.37 10.98
N ALA A 137 8.89 16.55 9.99
CA ALA A 137 8.28 16.47 8.69
C ALA A 137 6.79 16.08 8.72
N LEU A 138 6.35 15.41 9.79
CA LEU A 138 4.98 14.89 9.94
C LEU A 138 4.00 15.89 10.53
N TYR A 139 4.48 17.04 11.04
CA TYR A 139 3.60 18.04 11.67
C TYR A 139 2.46 18.50 10.75
N PRO A 140 2.70 18.86 9.47
CA PRO A 140 1.60 19.27 8.58
C PRO A 140 0.56 18.17 8.38
N LEU A 141 1.00 16.92 8.20
CA LEU A 141 0.10 15.78 8.05
C LEU A 141 -0.75 15.57 9.30
N ALA A 142 -0.14 15.54 10.47
CA ALA A 142 -0.87 15.33 11.72
C ALA A 142 -1.84 16.45 12.02
N LEU A 143 -1.50 17.71 11.73
CA LEU A 143 -2.40 18.84 11.90
C LEU A 143 -3.61 18.74 10.97
N CYS A 144 -3.39 18.50 9.66
CA CYS A 144 -4.48 18.35 8.70
C CYS A 144 -5.37 17.15 9.05
N ALA A 145 -4.77 16.04 9.45
CA ALA A 145 -5.50 14.84 9.87
C ALA A 145 -6.31 15.10 11.17
N ALA A 146 -5.74 15.82 12.14
CA ALA A 146 -6.46 16.21 13.36
C ALA A 146 -7.69 17.07 13.05
N LEU A 147 -7.52 18.08 12.19
CA LEU A 147 -8.63 18.96 11.78
C LEU A 147 -9.73 18.16 11.05
N TYR A 148 -9.35 17.25 10.15
CA TYR A 148 -10.30 16.37 9.46
C TYR A 148 -11.05 15.48 10.45
N VAL A 149 -10.34 14.79 11.34
CA VAL A 149 -10.93 13.87 12.32
C VAL A 149 -11.84 14.61 13.32
N LEU A 150 -11.44 15.81 13.77
CA LEU A 150 -12.28 16.64 14.65
C LEU A 150 -13.56 17.11 13.92
N TYR A 151 -13.43 17.52 12.66
CA TYR A 151 -14.59 17.95 11.88
C TYR A 151 -15.54 16.77 11.61
N THR A 152 -15.03 15.60 11.21
CA THR A 152 -15.88 14.40 10.99
C THR A 152 -16.51 13.90 12.30
N ALA A 153 -15.88 14.09 13.46
CA ALA A 153 -16.52 13.86 14.77
C ALA A 153 -17.74 14.80 14.99
N MET A 154 -17.60 16.08 14.63
CA MET A 154 -18.73 17.03 14.71
C MET A 154 -19.86 16.61 13.74
N VAL A 155 -19.52 16.16 12.53
CA VAL A 155 -20.50 15.60 11.56
C VAL A 155 -21.20 14.39 12.15
N ALA A 156 -20.46 13.44 12.73
CA ALA A 156 -21.01 12.21 13.30
C ALA A 156 -21.98 12.48 14.44
N LEU A 157 -21.69 13.45 15.31
CA LEU A 157 -22.48 13.76 16.48
C LEU A 157 -23.62 14.74 16.21
N GLY A 158 -23.44 15.64 15.23
CA GLY A 158 -24.33 16.78 15.01
C GLY A 158 -25.50 16.50 14.07
N TRP A 159 -25.25 15.85 12.94
CA TRP A 159 -26.28 15.72 11.89
C TRP A 159 -26.30 14.37 11.15
N SER A 160 -25.60 13.38 11.65
CA SER A 160 -25.77 12.00 11.17
C SER A 160 -27.06 11.40 11.70
N THR A 161 -27.77 10.63 10.88
CA THR A 161 -29.06 10.05 11.23
C THR A 161 -28.92 8.92 12.26
N SER A 162 -27.92 8.03 12.07
CA SER A 162 -27.55 6.99 13.04
C SER A 162 -26.22 7.33 13.67
N ARG A 163 -26.25 7.82 14.91
CA ARG A 163 -25.03 8.16 15.68
C ARG A 163 -24.12 6.97 15.88
N GLU A 164 -24.67 5.80 16.19
CA GLU A 164 -23.89 4.60 16.43
C GLU A 164 -23.04 4.25 15.21
N ARG A 165 -23.67 4.23 14.04
CA ARG A 165 -23.02 3.93 12.78
C ARG A 165 -22.03 5.01 12.36
N ALA A 166 -22.41 6.28 12.52
CA ALA A 166 -21.51 7.39 12.22
C ALA A 166 -20.27 7.38 13.11
N LEU A 167 -20.39 6.99 14.37
CA LEU A 167 -19.25 6.81 15.27
C LEU A 167 -18.39 5.60 14.91
N ASP A 168 -18.96 4.51 14.38
CA ASP A 168 -18.18 3.40 13.82
C ASP A 168 -17.33 3.86 12.62
N TYR A 169 -17.91 4.65 11.70
CA TYR A 169 -17.16 5.24 10.59
C TYR A 169 -16.05 6.18 11.09
N TRP A 170 -16.39 7.08 12.00
CA TRP A 170 -15.41 7.99 12.59
C TRP A 170 -14.30 7.25 13.33
N GLY A 171 -14.63 6.16 14.04
CA GLY A 171 -13.66 5.28 14.69
C GLY A 171 -12.66 4.64 13.73
N LYS A 172 -13.02 4.48 12.45
CA LYS A 172 -12.11 4.03 11.39
C LYS A 172 -11.21 5.18 10.92
N GLU A 173 -11.76 6.39 10.79
CA GLU A 173 -11.02 7.58 10.33
C GLU A 173 -10.02 8.13 11.35
N ILE A 174 -10.21 7.90 12.64
CA ILE A 174 -9.32 8.40 13.70
C ILE A 174 -7.85 7.96 13.51
N TRP A 175 -7.62 6.85 12.82
CA TRP A 175 -6.28 6.34 12.52
C TRP A 175 -5.49 7.24 11.59
N LEU A 176 -6.14 8.11 10.81
CA LEU A 176 -5.47 9.17 10.04
C LEU A 176 -4.63 10.07 10.94
N PHE A 177 -5.08 10.32 12.16
CA PHE A 177 -4.40 11.15 13.15
C PHE A 177 -3.55 10.34 14.13
N LEU A 178 -4.07 9.23 14.66
CA LEU A 178 -3.36 8.44 15.69
C LEU A 178 -2.02 7.90 15.19
N VAL A 179 -1.94 7.45 13.95
CA VAL A 179 -0.68 6.91 13.41
C VAL A 179 0.39 8.01 13.27
N PRO A 180 0.16 9.16 12.63
CA PRO A 180 1.12 10.27 12.65
C PRO A 180 1.49 10.72 14.08
N LEU A 181 0.54 10.74 15.01
CA LEU A 181 0.79 11.09 16.40
C LEU A 181 1.80 10.13 17.07
N CYS A 182 1.68 8.82 16.82
CA CYS A 182 2.65 7.84 17.32
C CYS A 182 4.07 8.11 16.80
N PHE A 183 4.21 8.58 15.56
CA PHE A 183 5.50 8.93 14.99
C PHE A 183 6.10 10.23 15.58
N PHE A 184 5.33 11.07 16.26
CA PHE A 184 5.92 12.22 16.99
C PHE A 184 6.81 11.80 18.14
N ILE A 185 6.54 10.66 18.75
CA ILE A 185 7.38 10.09 19.83
C ILE A 185 8.69 9.54 19.25
N TYR A 186 8.69 9.21 17.96
CA TYR A 186 9.84 8.65 17.27
C TYR A 186 10.82 9.73 16.82
N SER A 187 11.95 9.87 17.49
CA SER A 187 12.92 10.96 17.29
C SER A 187 13.86 10.78 16.07
N GLY A 188 13.31 10.29 14.99
CA GLY A 188 14.02 10.25 13.70
C GLY A 188 14.80 8.95 13.48
N ALA A 189 14.37 8.22 12.47
CA ALA A 189 15.13 7.14 11.91
C ALA A 189 16.44 7.67 11.33
N SER A 190 17.56 7.01 11.62
CA SER A 190 18.77 7.27 10.87
C SER A 190 18.51 6.98 9.38
N GLN A 191 19.16 7.71 8.48
CA GLN A 191 19.04 7.46 7.03
C GLN A 191 19.43 6.00 6.68
N ARG A 192 20.40 5.44 7.41
CA ARG A 192 20.78 4.05 7.29
C ARG A 192 19.62 3.11 7.63
N LEU A 193 18.90 3.35 8.73
CA LEU A 193 17.73 2.54 9.11
C LEU A 193 16.66 2.58 8.03
N MET A 194 16.35 3.76 7.48
CA MET A 194 15.35 3.89 6.43
C MET A 194 15.77 3.19 5.14
N ARG A 195 17.03 3.32 4.74
CA ARG A 195 17.55 2.61 3.56
C ARG A 195 17.44 1.09 3.73
N ASP A 196 17.83 0.57 4.90
CA ASP A 196 17.79 -0.86 5.18
C ASP A 196 16.36 -1.37 5.32
N PHE A 197 15.45 -0.53 5.83
CA PHE A 197 14.01 -0.82 5.84
C PHE A 197 13.45 -0.93 4.41
N TRP A 198 13.71 0.05 3.53
CA TRP A 198 13.21 -0.01 2.16
C TRP A 198 13.80 -1.19 1.38
N MET A 199 15.05 -1.51 1.60
CA MET A 199 15.67 -2.70 1.03
C MET A 199 14.98 -4.00 1.52
N SER A 200 14.68 -4.08 2.80
CA SER A 200 13.93 -5.22 3.37
C SER A 200 12.50 -5.26 2.85
N ALA A 201 11.82 -4.11 2.75
CA ALA A 201 10.47 -4.01 2.21
C ALA A 201 10.38 -4.47 0.75
N LEU A 202 11.36 -4.12 -0.10
CA LEU A 202 11.45 -4.63 -1.48
C LEU A 202 11.57 -6.16 -1.51
N ARG A 203 12.39 -6.74 -0.64
CA ARG A 203 12.58 -8.20 -0.56
C ARG A 203 11.34 -8.91 -0.05
N ILE A 204 10.70 -8.37 0.99
CA ILE A 204 9.45 -8.91 1.54
C ILE A 204 8.34 -8.83 0.48
N GLY A 205 8.23 -7.71 -0.22
CA GLY A 205 7.28 -7.55 -1.33
C GLY A 205 7.50 -8.56 -2.45
N TRP A 206 8.76 -8.84 -2.79
CA TRP A 206 9.11 -9.87 -3.78
C TRP A 206 8.72 -11.27 -3.31
N ILE A 207 9.05 -11.63 -2.06
CA ILE A 207 8.65 -12.91 -1.45
C ILE A 207 7.14 -13.07 -1.54
N TYR A 208 6.39 -12.04 -1.14
CA TYR A 208 4.95 -12.02 -1.20
C TYR A 208 4.43 -12.30 -2.62
N ILE A 209 4.87 -11.52 -3.62
CA ILE A 209 4.43 -11.69 -5.02
C ILE A 209 4.75 -13.09 -5.54
N VAL A 210 5.98 -13.56 -5.33
CA VAL A 210 6.38 -14.90 -5.80
C VAL A 210 5.54 -15.98 -5.12
N THR A 211 5.29 -15.87 -3.82
CA THR A 211 4.45 -16.83 -3.08
C THR A 211 3.03 -16.87 -3.64
N VAL A 212 2.40 -15.69 -3.82
CA VAL A 212 1.02 -15.60 -4.31
C VAL A 212 0.90 -16.09 -5.76
N LEU A 213 1.78 -15.66 -6.65
CA LEU A 213 1.77 -16.12 -8.04
C LEU A 213 2.04 -17.61 -8.15
N THR A 214 2.99 -18.13 -7.37
CA THR A 214 3.30 -19.56 -7.32
C THR A 214 2.08 -20.38 -6.90
N PHE A 215 1.40 -19.96 -5.84
CA PHE A 215 0.17 -20.61 -5.38
C PHE A 215 -0.93 -20.56 -6.45
N PHE A 216 -1.12 -19.37 -7.03
CA PHE A 216 -2.13 -19.14 -8.06
C PHE A 216 -1.88 -20.03 -9.31
N TYR A 217 -0.63 -20.09 -9.80
CA TYR A 217 -0.27 -20.93 -10.93
C TYR A 217 -0.35 -22.43 -10.61
N ALA A 218 0.05 -22.86 -9.41
CA ALA A 218 -0.12 -24.24 -8.96
C ALA A 218 -1.59 -24.66 -9.00
N LEU A 219 -2.48 -23.78 -8.51
CA LEU A 219 -3.92 -24.02 -8.54
C LEU A 219 -4.43 -24.17 -9.98
N LEU A 220 -4.05 -23.27 -10.89
CA LEU A 220 -4.49 -23.32 -12.29
C LEU A 220 -3.98 -24.54 -13.04
N ILE A 221 -2.73 -24.94 -12.82
CA ILE A 221 -2.17 -26.16 -13.41
C ILE A 221 -2.93 -27.39 -12.88
N SER A 222 -3.28 -27.42 -11.61
CA SER A 222 -4.06 -28.51 -11.02
C SER A 222 -5.47 -28.62 -11.62
N CYS A 223 -6.04 -27.51 -12.10
CA CYS A 223 -7.31 -27.46 -12.82
C CYS A 223 -7.16 -27.83 -14.32
N GLY A 224 -5.98 -28.26 -14.77
CA GLY A 224 -5.74 -28.69 -16.15
C GLY A 224 -5.52 -27.54 -17.14
N SER A 225 -5.31 -26.31 -16.67
CA SER A 225 -5.04 -25.18 -17.55
C SER A 225 -3.59 -25.18 -18.07
N SER A 226 -3.41 -24.73 -19.33
CA SER A 226 -2.08 -24.52 -19.87
C SER A 226 -1.41 -23.32 -19.20
N PRO A 227 -0.10 -23.39 -18.83
CA PRO A 227 0.62 -22.27 -18.23
C PRO A 227 0.58 -20.97 -19.05
N LEU A 228 0.50 -21.07 -20.38
CA LEU A 228 0.48 -19.92 -21.28
C LEU A 228 -0.90 -19.23 -21.29
N ILE A 229 -1.98 -19.99 -21.28
CA ILE A 229 -3.36 -19.49 -21.19
C ILE A 229 -3.58 -18.83 -19.83
N THR A 230 -2.99 -19.40 -18.81
CA THR A 230 -3.04 -18.92 -17.43
C THR A 230 -2.49 -17.51 -17.27
N LEU A 231 -1.40 -17.16 -17.96
CA LEU A 231 -0.80 -15.83 -17.90
C LEU A 231 -1.71 -14.73 -18.47
N THR A 232 -2.54 -15.05 -19.47
CA THR A 232 -3.30 -14.07 -20.22
C THR A 232 -4.79 -14.02 -19.87
N LEU A 233 -5.36 -15.13 -19.40
CA LEU A 233 -6.82 -15.31 -19.26
C LEU A 233 -7.24 -15.84 -17.89
N SER A 234 -6.39 -15.77 -16.90
CA SER A 234 -6.56 -16.45 -15.61
C SER A 234 -7.91 -16.21 -14.93
N LYS A 235 -8.39 -14.97 -14.91
CA LYS A 235 -9.68 -14.64 -14.28
C LYS A 235 -10.87 -15.13 -15.10
N TYR A 236 -10.81 -15.00 -16.43
CA TYR A 236 -11.88 -15.45 -17.31
C TYR A 236 -11.95 -16.97 -17.34
N TYR A 237 -10.81 -17.63 -17.42
CA TYR A 237 -10.74 -19.09 -17.40
C TYR A 237 -11.31 -19.68 -16.11
N LEU A 238 -11.00 -19.07 -14.97
CA LEU A 238 -11.54 -19.50 -13.70
C LEU A 238 -13.06 -19.24 -13.59
N HIS A 239 -13.54 -18.13 -14.12
CA HIS A 239 -14.98 -17.83 -14.21
C HIS A 239 -15.71 -18.82 -15.11
N ASP A 240 -15.18 -19.10 -16.30
CA ASP A 240 -15.77 -20.04 -17.26
C ASP A 240 -15.70 -21.49 -16.77
N ALA A 241 -14.74 -21.83 -15.92
CA ALA A 241 -14.66 -23.13 -15.25
C ALA A 241 -15.58 -23.28 -14.03
N GLY A 242 -16.49 -22.34 -13.81
CA GLY A 242 -17.43 -22.36 -12.66
C GLY A 242 -16.80 -21.92 -11.33
N PHE A 243 -15.56 -21.48 -11.35
CA PHE A 243 -14.95 -20.85 -10.18
C PHE A 243 -15.47 -19.41 -10.07
N VAL A 244 -16.55 -19.19 -9.38
CA VAL A 244 -16.91 -17.87 -8.84
C VAL A 244 -15.92 -17.52 -7.73
N ILE A 245 -14.71 -17.25 -8.15
CA ILE A 245 -13.72 -16.74 -7.26
C ILE A 245 -13.90 -15.23 -7.26
N SER A 246 -14.49 -14.70 -6.26
CA SER A 246 -14.07 -13.41 -5.81
C SER A 246 -12.57 -13.57 -5.56
N THR A 247 -11.75 -13.10 -6.48
CA THR A 247 -10.28 -13.25 -6.47
C THR A 247 -9.66 -12.80 -5.16
N THR A 248 -10.35 -11.99 -4.39
CA THR A 248 -10.11 -11.62 -3.02
C THR A 248 -10.22 -12.79 -2.04
N HIS A 249 -11.22 -13.63 -2.13
CA HIS A 249 -11.45 -14.66 -1.11
C HIS A 249 -10.51 -15.87 -1.21
N MET A 250 -10.06 -16.23 -2.40
CA MET A 250 -9.12 -17.37 -2.55
C MET A 250 -7.70 -17.05 -2.14
N LEU A 251 -7.28 -15.81 -2.36
CA LEU A 251 -5.96 -15.36 -1.96
C LEU A 251 -5.96 -14.85 -0.52
N MET A 252 -7.11 -14.75 0.13
CA MET A 252 -7.26 -14.29 1.52
C MET A 252 -6.50 -15.07 2.58
N PRO A 253 -6.22 -16.36 2.44
CA PRO A 253 -5.29 -16.99 3.37
C PRO A 253 -3.90 -16.34 3.35
N PHE A 254 -3.55 -15.62 2.27
CA PHE A 254 -2.28 -14.95 2.06
C PHE A 254 -2.40 -13.45 1.90
N THR A 255 -3.60 -12.89 1.76
CA THR A 255 -3.79 -11.47 1.56
C THR A 255 -4.84 -10.96 2.52
N PHE A 256 -4.39 -10.26 3.50
CA PHE A 256 -5.20 -9.43 4.36
C PHE A 256 -5.88 -8.29 3.59
N THR A 257 -5.35 -7.92 2.43
CA THR A 257 -5.59 -6.63 1.79
C THR A 257 -6.21 -6.82 0.42
N HIS A 258 -7.26 -6.06 0.14
CA HIS A 258 -7.75 -5.88 -1.22
C HIS A 258 -6.60 -5.37 -2.12
N TYR A 259 -6.50 -5.89 -3.35
CA TYR A 259 -5.40 -5.61 -4.29
C TYR A 259 -5.13 -4.13 -4.54
N THR A 260 -6.13 -3.26 -4.39
CA THR A 260 -5.97 -1.80 -4.54
C THR A 260 -5.08 -1.22 -3.45
N TYR A 261 -5.33 -1.58 -2.19
CA TYR A 261 -4.54 -1.12 -1.04
C TYR A 261 -3.18 -1.81 -0.98
N LEU A 262 -3.14 -3.09 -1.34
CA LEU A 262 -1.90 -3.83 -1.49
C LEU A 262 -0.95 -3.13 -2.48
N GLY A 263 -1.52 -2.53 -3.54
CA GLY A 263 -0.76 -1.72 -4.48
C GLY A 263 0.03 -0.61 -3.79
N VAL A 264 -0.57 0.10 -2.83
CA VAL A 264 0.12 1.15 -2.08
C VAL A 264 1.29 0.57 -1.28
N PHE A 265 1.09 -0.59 -0.61
CA PHE A 265 2.18 -1.22 0.14
C PHE A 265 3.32 -1.64 -0.77
N LEU A 266 3.05 -2.29 -1.88
CA LEU A 266 4.07 -2.76 -2.82
C LEU A 266 4.74 -1.62 -3.60
N LEU A 267 3.98 -0.60 -4.02
CA LEU A 267 4.54 0.50 -4.81
C LEU A 267 5.32 1.51 -3.97
N THR A 268 5.00 1.69 -2.68
CA THR A 268 5.72 2.65 -1.85
C THR A 268 7.23 2.35 -1.76
N PRO A 269 7.71 1.15 -1.40
CA PRO A 269 9.15 0.87 -1.38
C PRO A 269 9.80 1.01 -2.76
N ILE A 270 9.07 0.70 -3.85
CA ILE A 270 9.55 0.91 -5.21
C ILE A 270 9.77 2.41 -5.46
N VAL A 271 8.77 3.24 -5.19
CA VAL A 271 8.84 4.70 -5.36
C VAL A 271 10.01 5.28 -4.55
N MET A 272 10.19 4.84 -3.30
CA MET A 272 11.24 5.33 -2.41
C MET A 272 12.66 4.95 -2.86
N THR A 273 12.80 3.95 -3.75
CA THR A 273 14.13 3.38 -4.07
C THR A 273 14.47 3.34 -5.57
N ILE A 274 13.48 3.46 -6.46
CA ILE A 274 13.68 3.31 -7.92
C ILE A 274 14.62 4.36 -8.53
N ARG A 275 14.79 5.51 -7.87
CA ARG A 275 15.73 6.57 -8.27
C ARG A 275 16.94 6.69 -7.33
N SER A 276 17.14 5.68 -6.47
CA SER A 276 18.31 5.66 -5.55
C SER A 276 19.63 5.69 -6.33
N SER A 277 20.64 6.35 -5.77
CA SER A 277 22.01 6.30 -6.27
C SER A 277 22.60 4.89 -6.21
N SER A 278 22.16 4.06 -5.26
CA SER A 278 22.54 2.65 -5.16
C SER A 278 21.98 1.82 -6.30
N ARG A 279 22.86 1.34 -7.20
CA ARG A 279 22.48 0.43 -8.30
C ARG A 279 21.74 -0.80 -7.81
N SER A 280 22.11 -1.32 -6.64
CA SER A 280 21.46 -2.49 -6.05
C SER A 280 20.01 -2.23 -5.66
N LEU A 281 19.74 -1.10 -5.00
CA LEU A 281 18.37 -0.73 -4.61
C LEU A 281 17.49 -0.49 -5.85
N ARG A 282 18.02 0.21 -6.87
CA ARG A 282 17.28 0.42 -8.12
C ARG A 282 16.93 -0.89 -8.81
N LEU A 283 17.88 -1.80 -8.94
CA LEU A 283 17.64 -3.10 -9.58
C LEU A 283 16.56 -3.89 -8.82
N GLN A 284 16.62 -3.89 -7.48
CA GLN A 284 15.61 -4.55 -6.66
C GLN A 284 14.23 -3.91 -6.84
N ALA A 285 14.15 -2.58 -6.92
CA ALA A 285 12.91 -1.86 -7.18
C ALA A 285 12.35 -2.18 -8.58
N GLU A 286 13.21 -2.22 -9.61
CA GLU A 286 12.81 -2.57 -10.99
C GLU A 286 12.31 -4.03 -11.06
N CYS A 287 12.97 -4.97 -10.38
CA CYS A 287 12.52 -6.37 -10.28
C CYS A 287 11.16 -6.47 -9.59
N LEU A 288 10.98 -5.79 -8.45
CA LEU A 288 9.69 -5.79 -7.75
C LEU A 288 8.59 -5.16 -8.60
N LEU A 289 8.87 -4.07 -9.32
CA LEU A 289 7.91 -3.42 -10.22
C LEU A 289 7.44 -4.38 -11.32
N LEU A 290 8.36 -5.13 -11.92
CA LEU A 290 8.01 -6.18 -12.88
C LEU A 290 7.11 -7.24 -12.23
N GLY A 291 7.46 -7.69 -11.02
CA GLY A 291 6.64 -8.63 -10.26
C GLY A 291 5.23 -8.09 -9.98
N VAL A 292 5.11 -6.80 -9.63
CA VAL A 292 3.80 -6.13 -9.41
C VAL A 292 2.98 -6.10 -10.70
N ILE A 293 3.60 -5.85 -11.85
CA ILE A 293 2.91 -5.87 -13.15
C ILE A 293 2.38 -7.28 -13.45
N LEU A 294 3.21 -8.31 -13.29
CA LEU A 294 2.80 -9.71 -13.49
C LEU A 294 1.66 -10.10 -12.54
N TYR A 295 1.76 -9.71 -11.28
CA TYR A 295 0.73 -9.91 -10.26
C TYR A 295 -0.58 -9.20 -10.66
N ALA A 296 -0.50 -7.94 -11.08
CA ALA A 296 -1.66 -7.16 -11.50
C ALA A 296 -2.33 -7.72 -12.75
N CYS A 297 -1.56 -8.23 -13.71
CA CYS A 297 -2.07 -8.94 -14.89
C CYS A 297 -2.77 -10.24 -14.49
N ALA A 298 -2.13 -11.07 -13.67
CA ALA A 298 -2.67 -12.36 -13.24
C ALA A 298 -4.00 -12.20 -12.48
N LEU A 299 -4.11 -11.21 -11.61
CA LEU A 299 -5.32 -10.94 -10.82
C LEU A 299 -6.29 -9.96 -11.49
N GLN A 300 -5.97 -9.47 -12.69
CA GLN A 300 -6.73 -8.41 -13.39
C GLN A 300 -7.00 -7.18 -12.50
N ALA A 301 -6.03 -6.84 -11.66
CA ALA A 301 -6.08 -5.67 -10.79
C ALA A 301 -5.78 -4.39 -11.61
N ARG A 302 -6.77 -3.92 -12.37
CA ARG A 302 -6.63 -2.86 -13.40
C ARG A 302 -5.99 -1.57 -12.84
N TYR A 303 -6.36 -1.17 -11.63
CA TYR A 303 -5.81 0.05 -11.01
C TYR A 303 -4.38 -0.13 -10.54
N LEU A 304 -4.06 -1.31 -9.98
CA LEU A 304 -2.69 -1.63 -9.63
C LEU A 304 -1.80 -1.64 -10.88
N LEU A 305 -2.30 -2.23 -11.96
CA LEU A 305 -1.62 -2.22 -13.26
C LEU A 305 -1.41 -0.80 -13.78
N LEU A 306 -2.45 0.04 -13.74
CA LEU A 306 -2.34 1.46 -14.13
C LEU A 306 -1.26 2.19 -13.33
N MET A 307 -1.29 2.08 -12.00
CA MET A 307 -0.29 2.73 -11.14
C MET A 307 1.13 2.20 -11.40
N ALA A 308 1.28 0.91 -11.62
CA ALA A 308 2.57 0.30 -11.96
C ALA A 308 3.08 0.76 -13.32
N LEU A 309 2.22 0.83 -14.34
CA LEU A 309 2.58 1.33 -15.68
C LEU A 309 2.92 2.82 -15.68
N LEU A 310 2.20 3.64 -14.90
CA LEU A 310 2.56 5.04 -14.68
C LEU A 310 3.95 5.19 -14.06
N LEU A 311 4.30 4.30 -13.14
CA LEU A 311 5.63 4.29 -12.52
C LEU A 311 6.72 3.83 -13.50
N VAL A 312 6.41 2.90 -14.41
CA VAL A 312 7.30 2.53 -15.53
C VAL A 312 7.50 3.73 -16.43
N ALA A 313 6.41 4.38 -16.87
CA ALA A 313 6.48 5.55 -17.75
C ALA A 313 7.29 6.69 -17.10
N TYR A 314 7.05 6.95 -15.81
CA TYR A 314 7.85 7.91 -15.03
C TYR A 314 9.35 7.54 -15.05
N THR A 315 9.69 6.29 -14.81
CA THR A 315 11.09 5.82 -14.75
C THR A 315 11.78 5.94 -16.12
N VAL A 316 11.08 5.54 -17.19
CA VAL A 316 11.58 5.65 -18.57
C VAL A 316 11.77 7.11 -18.95
N ALA A 317 10.77 7.96 -18.71
CA ALA A 317 10.85 9.39 -18.99
C ALA A 317 12.01 10.07 -18.25
N CYS A 318 12.22 9.73 -16.96
CA CYS A 318 13.37 10.20 -16.22
C CYS A 318 14.71 9.77 -16.87
N LYS A 319 14.83 8.51 -17.31
CA LYS A 319 16.05 8.03 -17.99
C LYS A 319 16.30 8.77 -19.30
N LEU A 320 15.25 9.01 -20.10
CA LEU A 320 15.36 9.78 -21.36
C LEU A 320 15.79 11.25 -21.10
N LEU A 321 15.22 11.88 -20.10
CA LEU A 321 15.59 13.24 -19.73
C LEU A 321 17.00 13.32 -19.09
N ASP A 322 17.46 12.27 -18.42
CA ASP A 322 18.84 12.15 -17.93
C ASP A 322 19.83 12.15 -19.12
N TRP A 323 19.52 11.40 -20.20
CA TRP A 323 20.32 11.39 -21.43
C TRP A 323 20.39 12.76 -22.10
N GLY A 324 19.26 13.48 -22.15
CA GLY A 324 19.22 14.85 -22.68
C GLY A 324 19.81 15.92 -21.75
N GLY A 325 20.28 15.55 -20.56
CA GLY A 325 20.82 16.50 -19.57
C GLY A 325 19.78 17.42 -18.92
N ILE A 326 18.48 17.21 -19.22
CA ILE A 326 17.37 18.05 -18.74
C ILE A 326 17.17 17.86 -17.24
N THR A 327 17.29 16.63 -16.74
CA THR A 327 17.12 16.32 -15.31
C THR A 327 18.15 17.05 -14.43
N ARG A 328 19.34 17.34 -14.94
CA ARG A 328 20.34 18.14 -14.21
C ARG A 328 19.89 19.58 -14.03
N ARG A 329 19.19 20.15 -15.02
CA ARG A 329 18.68 21.53 -14.99
C ARG A 329 17.35 21.64 -14.24
N GLN A 330 16.47 20.67 -14.44
CA GLN A 330 15.11 20.65 -13.88
C GLN A 330 14.79 19.29 -13.20
N PRO A 331 15.41 19.00 -12.07
CA PRO A 331 15.30 17.68 -11.43
C PRO A 331 13.90 17.35 -10.92
N ASN A 332 13.04 18.34 -10.73
CA ASN A 332 11.69 18.17 -10.19
C ASN A 332 10.61 18.11 -11.29
N LEU A 333 10.97 18.28 -12.56
CA LEU A 333 10.02 18.35 -13.66
C LEU A 333 9.11 17.12 -13.73
N MET A 334 9.68 15.92 -13.81
CA MET A 334 8.90 14.70 -13.96
C MET A 334 8.02 14.36 -12.74
N PRO A 335 8.49 14.45 -11.48
CA PRO A 335 7.61 14.27 -10.33
C PRO A 335 6.43 15.24 -10.33
N TYR A 336 6.64 16.50 -10.69
CA TYR A 336 5.54 17.48 -10.75
C TYR A 336 4.59 17.24 -11.92
N LEU A 337 5.09 16.81 -13.09
CA LEU A 337 4.23 16.41 -14.20
C LEU A 337 3.38 15.19 -13.84
N MET A 338 3.94 14.23 -13.13
CA MET A 338 3.18 13.07 -12.64
C MET A 338 2.07 13.49 -11.67
N LEU A 339 2.36 14.39 -10.74
CA LEU A 339 1.35 14.91 -9.81
C LEU A 339 0.27 15.72 -10.54
N ALA A 340 0.66 16.59 -11.48
CA ALA A 340 -0.28 17.35 -12.30
C ALA A 340 -1.17 16.43 -13.14
N GLY A 341 -0.59 15.37 -13.72
CA GLY A 341 -1.34 14.33 -14.43
C GLY A 341 -2.33 13.58 -13.52
N ALA A 342 -1.94 13.26 -12.28
CA ALA A 342 -2.82 12.65 -11.30
C ALA A 342 -4.01 13.56 -10.92
N ILE A 343 -3.75 14.87 -10.75
CA ILE A 343 -4.81 15.86 -10.48
C ILE A 343 -5.73 15.99 -11.69
N LEU A 344 -5.17 16.10 -12.90
CA LEU A 344 -5.96 16.17 -14.13
C LEU A 344 -6.81 14.90 -14.31
N PHE A 345 -6.24 13.72 -14.08
CA PHE A 345 -6.97 12.45 -14.08
C PHE A 345 -8.15 12.51 -13.10
N THR A 346 -7.92 12.99 -11.87
CA THR A 346 -8.98 13.16 -10.86
C THR A 346 -10.09 14.07 -11.37
N CYS A 347 -9.75 15.23 -11.93
CA CYS A 347 -10.74 16.15 -12.48
C CYS A 347 -11.54 15.51 -13.62
N VAL A 348 -10.87 14.86 -14.58
CA VAL A 348 -11.55 14.20 -15.71
C VAL A 348 -12.42 13.04 -15.24
N TYR A 349 -11.92 12.19 -14.34
CA TYR A 349 -12.67 11.05 -13.83
C TYR A 349 -13.91 11.47 -13.04
N THR A 350 -13.79 12.51 -12.21
CA THR A 350 -14.94 13.01 -11.43
C THR A 350 -15.94 13.78 -12.29
N THR A 351 -15.53 14.54 -13.31
CA THR A 351 -16.47 15.34 -14.12
C THR A 351 -17.03 14.61 -15.33
N SER A 352 -16.32 13.62 -15.85
CA SER A 352 -16.70 12.88 -17.07
C SER A 352 -16.43 11.37 -16.90
N PRO A 353 -17.16 10.70 -16.00
CA PRO A 353 -16.90 9.30 -15.64
C PRO A 353 -17.01 8.36 -16.84
N ASN A 354 -17.84 8.67 -17.82
CA ASN A 354 -18.03 7.84 -19.02
C ASN A 354 -16.78 7.75 -19.90
N LEU A 355 -15.90 8.77 -19.88
CA LEU A 355 -14.65 8.76 -20.64
C LEU A 355 -13.64 7.74 -20.09
N VAL A 356 -13.64 7.51 -18.81
CA VAL A 356 -12.64 6.69 -18.11
C VAL A 356 -13.23 5.42 -17.54
N GLY A 357 -14.47 5.45 -17.11
CA GLY A 357 -15.15 4.37 -16.39
C GLY A 357 -15.27 3.07 -17.18
N GLY A 358 -15.50 3.13 -18.50
CA GLY A 358 -15.56 1.95 -19.36
C GLY A 358 -14.26 1.12 -19.35
N TYR A 359 -13.11 1.79 -19.24
CA TYR A 359 -11.80 1.13 -19.22
C TYR A 359 -11.37 0.65 -17.82
N LEU A 360 -11.74 1.38 -16.78
CA LEU A 360 -11.16 1.21 -15.45
C LEU A 360 -12.06 0.47 -14.44
N GLY A 361 -13.36 0.46 -14.57
CA GLY A 361 -14.17 0.00 -13.45
C GLY A 361 -15.40 -0.86 -13.73
N GLY A 362 -15.82 -0.97 -14.97
CA GLY A 362 -17.13 -1.58 -15.27
C GLY A 362 -18.30 -0.71 -14.83
N GLY A 363 -19.55 -1.11 -15.14
CA GLY A 363 -20.75 -0.32 -14.94
C GLY A 363 -20.96 0.18 -13.50
N ILE A 364 -20.76 -0.70 -12.51
CA ILE A 364 -21.09 -0.40 -11.09
C ILE A 364 -20.38 0.87 -10.57
N ARG A 365 -19.07 1.08 -10.83
CA ARG A 365 -18.40 2.28 -10.34
C ARG A 365 -18.88 3.56 -11.00
N ASN A 366 -19.25 3.47 -12.28
CA ASN A 366 -19.83 4.58 -12.99
C ASN A 366 -21.22 4.92 -12.42
N ASP A 367 -22.03 3.90 -12.15
CA ASP A 367 -23.36 4.05 -11.55
C ASP A 367 -23.27 4.67 -10.14
N LEU A 368 -22.33 4.19 -9.32
CA LEU A 368 -22.06 4.75 -7.99
C LEU A 368 -21.62 6.21 -8.05
N LEU A 369 -20.82 6.59 -9.05
CA LEU A 369 -20.41 7.98 -9.24
C LEU A 369 -21.60 8.85 -9.68
N GLN A 370 -22.47 8.35 -10.59
CA GLN A 370 -23.70 9.05 -10.95
C GLN A 370 -24.65 9.20 -9.75
N MET A 371 -24.80 8.17 -8.93
CA MET A 371 -25.58 8.22 -7.68
C MET A 371 -25.01 9.26 -6.71
N SER A 372 -23.69 9.41 -6.64
CA SER A 372 -23.08 10.45 -5.80
C SER A 372 -23.46 11.87 -6.24
N TYR A 373 -23.61 12.13 -7.55
CA TYR A 373 -24.12 13.40 -8.06
C TYR A 373 -25.58 13.63 -7.74
N GLN A 374 -26.41 12.58 -7.76
CA GLN A 374 -27.82 12.68 -7.33
C GLN A 374 -27.88 13.01 -5.83
N ALA A 375 -27.11 12.30 -5.02
CA ALA A 375 -27.01 12.53 -3.57
C ALA A 375 -26.60 13.97 -3.23
N LEU A 376 -25.69 14.59 -3.99
CA LEU A 376 -25.30 15.99 -3.79
C LEU A 376 -26.42 17.01 -3.97
N ARG A 377 -27.51 16.66 -4.66
CA ARG A 377 -28.69 17.53 -4.81
C ARG A 377 -29.61 17.49 -3.59
N GLU A 378 -29.48 16.45 -2.78
CA GLU A 378 -30.34 16.18 -1.63
C GLU A 378 -29.71 16.61 -0.31
N VAL A 379 -28.37 16.74 -0.26
CA VAL A 379 -27.66 17.07 0.97
C VAL A 379 -27.18 18.53 1.00
N PRO A 380 -27.03 19.15 2.19
CA PRO A 380 -26.44 20.47 2.32
C PRO A 380 -24.99 20.49 1.83
N ILE A 381 -24.71 21.22 0.77
CA ILE A 381 -23.43 21.21 0.06
C ILE A 381 -22.20 21.53 0.95
N TRP A 382 -22.38 22.39 1.96
CA TRP A 382 -21.30 22.83 2.84
C TRP A 382 -20.89 21.79 3.89
N ILE A 383 -21.87 21.06 4.46
CA ILE A 383 -21.67 20.18 5.62
C ILE A 383 -21.97 18.70 5.32
N GLY A 384 -22.60 18.41 4.16
CA GLY A 384 -22.96 17.06 3.76
C GLY A 384 -24.20 16.50 4.47
N GLY A 385 -24.46 15.23 4.23
CA GLY A 385 -25.63 14.50 4.76
C GLY A 385 -25.37 13.71 6.05
N GLY A 386 -24.13 13.72 6.57
CA GLY A 386 -23.74 12.90 7.72
C GLY A 386 -22.88 11.71 7.32
N LEU A 387 -22.08 11.18 8.26
CA LEU A 387 -21.13 10.10 7.94
C LEU A 387 -21.81 8.77 7.55
N ASP A 388 -23.02 8.53 8.03
CA ASP A 388 -23.79 7.32 7.74
C ASP A 388 -24.71 7.45 6.51
N TYR A 389 -24.82 8.66 5.92
CA TYR A 389 -25.73 8.94 4.81
C TYR A 389 -25.53 8.03 3.60
N VAL A 390 -24.30 7.87 3.14
CA VAL A 390 -24.00 7.05 1.96
C VAL A 390 -24.33 5.57 2.20
N TYR A 391 -24.09 5.08 3.39
CA TYR A 391 -24.48 3.72 3.77
C TYR A 391 -26.02 3.55 3.66
N GLN A 392 -26.78 4.47 4.23
CA GLN A 392 -28.26 4.41 4.19
C GLN A 392 -28.78 4.52 2.76
N LEU A 393 -28.15 5.32 1.91
CA LEU A 393 -28.48 5.45 0.50
C LEU A 393 -28.25 4.16 -0.29
N LEU A 394 -27.13 3.49 -0.06
CA LEU A 394 -26.71 2.34 -0.87
C LEU A 394 -27.23 1.00 -0.35
N LEU A 395 -27.48 0.86 0.96
CA LEU A 395 -27.91 -0.41 1.57
C LEU A 395 -29.18 -1.01 0.92
N PRO A 396 -30.25 -0.25 0.67
CA PRO A 396 -31.50 -0.79 0.13
C PRO A 396 -31.44 -1.13 -1.36
N LEU A 397 -30.31 -0.93 -2.03
CA LEU A 397 -30.21 -1.20 -3.47
C LEU A 397 -30.21 -2.71 -3.77
N PRO A 398 -30.78 -3.14 -4.92
CA PRO A 398 -30.81 -4.54 -5.32
C PRO A 398 -29.45 -5.22 -5.38
N ILE A 399 -28.37 -4.45 -5.70
CA ILE A 399 -26.99 -4.93 -5.73
C ILE A 399 -26.47 -5.40 -4.36
N ASN A 400 -27.12 -5.01 -3.27
CA ASN A 400 -26.77 -5.38 -1.89
C ASN A 400 -27.71 -6.43 -1.28
N ALA A 401 -28.75 -6.86 -2.00
CA ALA A 401 -29.79 -7.76 -1.47
C ALA A 401 -29.23 -9.09 -0.93
N GLU A 402 -28.08 -9.55 -1.47
CA GLU A 402 -27.46 -10.82 -1.08
C GLU A 402 -26.19 -10.67 -0.23
N GLN A 403 -25.49 -9.52 -0.25
CA GLN A 403 -24.11 -9.46 0.25
C GLN A 403 -23.74 -8.23 1.08
N GLU A 404 -24.56 -7.19 1.18
CA GLU A 404 -24.21 -5.89 1.82
C GLU A 404 -22.78 -5.38 1.43
N SER A 405 -22.35 -5.66 0.19
CA SER A 405 -20.95 -5.48 -0.21
C SER A 405 -20.63 -4.10 -0.75
N ILE A 406 -21.66 -3.37 -1.22
CA ILE A 406 -21.49 -2.04 -1.83
C ILE A 406 -22.16 -0.99 -0.94
N ILE A 407 -21.40 -0.46 -0.01
CA ILE A 407 -21.85 0.49 1.02
C ILE A 407 -21.12 1.84 0.94
N HIS A 408 -20.40 2.08 -0.16
CA HIS A 408 -19.65 3.32 -0.41
C HIS A 408 -19.46 3.56 -1.91
N PHE A 409 -19.15 4.81 -2.28
CA PHE A 409 -19.05 5.21 -3.69
C PHE A 409 -17.76 4.76 -4.41
N HIS A 410 -16.85 4.06 -3.75
CA HIS A 410 -15.52 3.73 -4.30
C HIS A 410 -14.76 4.97 -4.84
N ASN A 411 -15.01 6.13 -4.28
CA ASN A 411 -14.34 7.38 -4.60
C ASN A 411 -14.30 8.25 -3.34
N GLN A 412 -13.11 8.46 -2.80
CA GLN A 412 -12.90 9.19 -1.55
C GLN A 412 -13.35 10.64 -1.64
N TYR A 413 -13.15 11.30 -2.79
CA TYR A 413 -13.51 12.71 -2.95
C TYR A 413 -15.03 12.89 -2.92
N MET A 414 -15.76 12.06 -3.68
CA MET A 414 -17.23 12.11 -3.72
C MET A 414 -17.83 11.65 -2.39
N GLN A 415 -17.24 10.62 -1.77
CA GLN A 415 -17.65 10.17 -0.43
C GLN A 415 -17.53 11.31 0.59
N SER A 416 -16.37 11.96 0.67
CA SER A 416 -16.15 13.09 1.58
C SER A 416 -17.08 14.26 1.29
N LEU A 417 -17.31 14.55 0.00
CA LEU A 417 -18.19 15.65 -0.40
C LEU A 417 -19.65 15.39 -0.02
N VAL A 418 -20.16 14.17 -0.22
CA VAL A 418 -21.54 13.81 0.13
C VAL A 418 -21.74 13.70 1.64
N GLN A 419 -20.81 13.08 2.36
CA GLN A 419 -20.92 12.86 3.80
C GLN A 419 -20.64 14.10 4.65
N SER A 420 -19.60 14.85 4.28
CA SER A 420 -19.04 15.92 5.11
C SER A 420 -19.01 17.28 4.39
N GLY A 421 -19.59 17.39 3.21
CA GLY A 421 -19.67 18.59 2.40
C GLY A 421 -18.33 19.12 1.88
N ILE A 422 -18.37 20.34 1.35
CA ILE A 422 -17.17 21.02 0.85
C ILE A 422 -16.10 21.13 1.94
N ILE A 423 -16.49 21.40 3.18
CA ILE A 423 -15.54 21.51 4.30
C ILE A 423 -14.78 20.19 4.48
N GLY A 424 -15.47 19.05 4.54
CA GLY A 424 -14.84 17.75 4.67
C GLY A 424 -13.92 17.40 3.48
N LEU A 425 -14.37 17.72 2.26
CA LEU A 425 -13.55 17.53 1.06
C LEU A 425 -12.27 18.39 1.10
N LEU A 426 -12.36 19.66 1.47
CA LEU A 426 -11.19 20.55 1.58
C LEU A 426 -10.21 20.08 2.66
N LEU A 427 -10.71 19.59 3.78
CA LEU A 427 -9.88 19.00 4.83
C LEU A 427 -9.21 17.69 4.36
N TRP A 428 -9.90 16.85 3.59
CA TRP A 428 -9.29 15.68 2.95
C TRP A 428 -8.18 16.08 1.97
N ILE A 429 -8.44 17.05 1.08
CA ILE A 429 -7.44 17.60 0.16
C ILE A 429 -6.24 18.18 0.93
N SER A 430 -6.48 18.78 2.10
CA SER A 430 -5.39 19.32 2.93
C SER A 430 -4.44 18.24 3.44
N ILE A 431 -4.94 17.01 3.72
CA ILE A 431 -4.11 15.84 4.05
C ILE A 431 -3.17 15.52 2.88
N LEU A 432 -3.69 15.38 1.67
CA LEU A 432 -2.87 15.13 0.46
C LEU A 432 -1.89 16.27 0.18
N SER A 433 -2.33 17.52 0.35
CA SER A 433 -1.49 18.71 0.21
C SER A 433 -0.36 18.76 1.23
N SER A 434 -0.59 18.25 2.45
CA SER A 434 0.44 18.18 3.50
C SER A 434 1.55 17.19 3.14
N MET A 435 1.23 16.08 2.44
CA MET A 435 2.21 15.14 1.89
C MET A 435 3.10 15.83 0.85
N PHE A 436 2.49 16.56 -0.08
CA PHE A 436 3.20 17.34 -1.10
C PHE A 436 4.07 18.43 -0.47
N TRP A 437 3.54 19.16 0.52
CA TRP A 437 4.28 20.18 1.25
C TRP A 437 5.52 19.63 1.91
N THR A 438 5.37 18.48 2.58
CA THR A 438 6.48 17.76 3.22
C THR A 438 7.51 17.32 2.19
N ALA A 439 7.07 16.75 1.07
CA ALA A 439 7.93 16.35 -0.04
C ALA A 439 8.76 17.53 -0.58
N ARG A 440 8.12 18.69 -0.78
CA ARG A 440 8.77 19.92 -1.25
C ARG A 440 9.79 20.44 -0.23
N ARG A 441 9.41 20.47 1.06
CA ARG A 441 10.29 20.94 2.15
C ARG A 441 11.54 20.06 2.30
N GLN A 442 11.37 18.77 2.14
CA GLN A 442 12.47 17.81 2.21
C GLN A 442 13.27 17.67 0.92
N ARG A 443 12.82 18.30 -0.17
CA ARG A 443 13.33 18.10 -1.53
C ARG A 443 13.31 16.62 -1.96
N ASN A 444 12.34 15.87 -1.49
CA ASN A 444 12.21 14.44 -1.73
C ASN A 444 11.25 14.17 -2.89
N ARG A 445 11.81 13.89 -4.07
CA ARG A 445 11.06 13.64 -5.31
C ARG A 445 10.20 12.39 -5.23
N ALA A 446 10.66 11.36 -4.54
CA ALA A 446 9.90 10.12 -4.35
C ALA A 446 8.57 10.38 -3.63
N LEU A 447 8.57 11.28 -2.64
CA LEU A 447 7.34 11.65 -1.94
C LEU A 447 6.33 12.40 -2.82
N VAL A 448 6.79 13.18 -3.82
CA VAL A 448 5.90 13.82 -4.81
C VAL A 448 5.22 12.75 -5.66
N VAL A 449 5.97 11.76 -6.13
CA VAL A 449 5.44 10.62 -6.89
C VAL A 449 4.46 9.81 -6.02
N LEU A 450 4.81 9.55 -4.76
CA LEU A 450 3.93 8.86 -3.81
C LEU A 450 2.63 9.64 -3.60
N THR A 451 2.68 10.97 -3.48
CA THR A 451 1.49 11.82 -3.39
C THR A 451 0.62 11.67 -4.63
N ALA A 452 1.21 11.64 -5.84
CA ALA A 452 0.46 11.42 -7.08
C ALA A 452 -0.26 10.06 -7.09
N LEU A 453 0.38 8.99 -6.63
CA LEU A 453 -0.26 7.67 -6.50
C LEU A 453 -1.42 7.68 -5.50
N TRP A 454 -1.28 8.40 -4.38
CA TRP A 454 -2.37 8.56 -3.41
C TRP A 454 -3.55 9.35 -3.99
N VAL A 455 -3.29 10.40 -4.76
CA VAL A 455 -4.33 11.17 -5.48
C VAL A 455 -5.11 10.26 -6.42
N ILE A 456 -4.44 9.38 -7.17
CA ILE A 456 -5.09 8.41 -8.05
C ILE A 456 -5.89 7.38 -7.24
N LEU A 457 -5.32 6.84 -6.16
CA LEU A 457 -5.98 5.86 -5.31
C LEU A 457 -7.32 6.36 -4.78
N CYS A 458 -7.39 7.59 -4.33
CA CYS A 458 -8.61 8.22 -3.82
C CYS A 458 -9.76 8.30 -4.84
N ASN A 459 -9.49 8.14 -6.14
CA ASN A 459 -10.54 8.06 -7.16
C ASN A 459 -11.13 6.66 -7.31
N VAL A 460 -10.42 5.64 -6.88
CA VAL A 460 -10.76 4.26 -7.22
C VAL A 460 -11.23 3.45 -6.04
N ASP A 461 -11.02 3.99 -4.84
CA ASP A 461 -11.49 3.35 -3.63
C ASP A 461 -11.66 4.33 -2.47
N LEU A 462 -12.31 3.88 -1.40
CA LEU A 462 -12.52 4.63 -0.18
C LEU A 462 -11.40 4.35 0.82
N VAL A 463 -10.47 5.29 0.92
CA VAL A 463 -9.26 5.15 1.73
C VAL A 463 -9.57 5.22 3.22
N SER A 464 -10.50 6.09 3.64
CA SER A 464 -10.80 6.34 5.05
C SER A 464 -11.64 5.27 5.73
N TYR A 465 -12.39 4.48 4.97
CA TYR A 465 -13.37 3.52 5.52
C TYR A 465 -12.77 2.22 6.06
N MET A 466 -11.72 1.73 5.42
CA MET A 466 -11.13 0.43 5.74
C MET A 466 -10.04 0.57 6.79
N SER A 467 -10.42 0.58 8.09
CA SER A 467 -9.52 0.86 9.21
C SER A 467 -8.19 0.09 9.18
N ASN A 468 -8.25 -1.21 8.90
CA ASN A 468 -7.06 -2.05 8.87
C ASN A 468 -6.08 -1.64 7.77
N TYR A 469 -6.60 -1.32 6.58
CA TYR A 469 -5.78 -0.87 5.45
C TYR A 469 -5.28 0.54 5.67
N LEU A 470 -6.14 1.41 6.21
CA LEU A 470 -5.78 2.78 6.55
C LEU A 470 -4.63 2.82 7.56
N ILE A 471 -4.69 2.02 8.62
CA ILE A 471 -3.61 1.88 9.60
C ILE A 471 -2.29 1.55 8.89
N GLY A 472 -2.28 0.48 8.10
CA GLY A 472 -1.10 0.04 7.38
C GLY A 472 -0.57 1.10 6.41
N MET A 473 -1.46 1.72 5.61
CA MET A 473 -1.10 2.78 4.68
C MET A 473 -0.50 3.99 5.38
N MET A 474 -1.08 4.40 6.51
CA MET A 474 -0.58 5.53 7.30
C MET A 474 0.78 5.22 7.94
N PHE A 475 1.03 3.99 8.43
CA PHE A 475 2.36 3.60 8.92
C PHE A 475 3.41 3.65 7.82
N VAL A 476 3.14 3.07 6.66
CA VAL A 476 4.07 3.08 5.52
C VAL A 476 4.29 4.51 5.01
N LEU A 477 3.24 5.32 4.96
CA LEU A 477 3.32 6.75 4.61
C LEU A 477 4.20 7.52 5.62
N CYS A 478 4.00 7.34 6.92
CA CYS A 478 4.79 8.02 7.94
C CYS A 478 6.26 7.62 7.89
N LEU A 479 6.57 6.35 7.60
CA LEU A 479 7.95 5.91 7.35
C LEU A 479 8.53 6.57 6.10
N ALA A 480 7.77 6.68 5.02
CA ALA A 480 8.19 7.36 3.81
C ALA A 480 8.46 8.85 4.06
N LEU A 481 7.55 9.55 4.73
CA LEU A 481 7.69 10.96 5.10
C LEU A 481 8.84 11.22 6.09
N SER A 482 9.23 10.21 6.87
CA SER A 482 10.40 10.28 7.75
C SER A 482 11.72 10.06 7.03
N THR A 483 11.70 9.61 5.77
CA THR A 483 12.88 9.39 4.94
C THR A 483 13.31 10.70 4.28
N GLN A 484 14.54 11.14 4.49
CA GLN A 484 15.07 12.35 3.83
C GLN A 484 15.38 12.06 2.36
N GLY A 485 15.35 13.09 1.51
CA GLY A 485 15.62 12.95 0.07
C GLY A 485 17.08 12.62 -0.25
N ASP A 486 17.30 12.04 -1.42
CA ASP A 486 18.59 11.52 -1.92
C ASP A 486 19.75 12.55 -1.92
N ASP A 487 19.45 13.85 -2.08
CA ASP A 487 20.48 14.91 -2.10
C ASP A 487 21.28 15.02 -0.80
N LYS A 488 20.75 14.50 0.32
CA LYS A 488 21.44 14.44 1.60
C LYS A 488 22.12 13.09 1.85
N LEU A 489 21.64 12.02 1.21
CA LEU A 489 22.29 10.71 1.24
C LEU A 489 23.64 10.70 0.52
N GLN A 490 23.76 11.51 -0.56
CA GLN A 490 25.02 11.64 -1.33
C GLN A 490 26.12 12.44 -0.63
N ARG A 491 25.78 13.22 0.41
CA ARG A 491 26.76 14.03 1.17
C ARG A 491 27.23 13.35 2.46
N ALA A 492 26.66 12.20 2.77
CA ALA A 492 26.96 11.44 4.01
C ALA A 492 27.80 10.17 3.76
N ASP A 493 28.09 9.85 2.49
CA ASP A 493 29.06 8.85 2.03
C ASP A 493 30.36 9.56 1.61
#